data_30826d97339ec68da71909b522dcaae1
#
_entry.id   30826d97339ec68da71909b522dcaae1
#
_cell.length_a   1.000
_cell.length_b   1.000
_cell.length_c   1.000
_cell.angle_alpha   90.00
_cell.angle_beta   90.00
_cell.angle_gamma   90.00
#
_symmetry.space_group_name_H-M   'P 1'
#
loop_
_entity.id
_entity.type
_entity.pdbx_description
1 polymer ?
#
loop_
_entity_poly.entity_id
_entity_poly.type
_entity_poly.pdbx_seq_one_letter_code
_entity_poly.pdbx_strand_id
1 'polypeptide(L)'
;METTPGFKWGWLALAAVGAAVIFAIGIAVLGQSSAISITLTGQSMIRSDFRVHSPDVLAAMSPMLKGDVIFTNFEATVIEKGQSTRDGRFLSPPETLDALKALGFNLLALSDNHSFDLKVPGIQNTLREVKSRNLAHAGIGNNVQEAAEPGYLRTPKGTIALVAMASGLIAEGGSATATRPGVNELRIEAGGKLNESTTLLPPEPGNEPNREDKQRILQSIREARQHADFVIVYEHNHVFLNRPFQAILNEELPERLVPADWLKKWTHEEIDAGADIIVMHGVPLVHGVEIYHKRPIFYDLGNFIFNVPPVDIQLDEPIFWESVIAHVEFRGKNLQSITFQPIVMNKIGKGQPDLEDEHTNNLFLQTRGLPKPATGDKAGYILQRLADFSRAFGTKVEVKGDVAEINLN
;
A
#
# COMPACT_ATOMS: atom_id res chain seq x y z
N MET A 1 -19.27 -51.02 -72.69
CA MET A 1 -19.23 -51.44 -71.30
C MET A 1 -18.36 -50.43 -70.55
N GLU A 2 -18.99 -49.45 -70.04
CA GLU A 2 -18.31 -48.36 -69.27
C GLU A 2 -18.38 -48.65 -67.80
N THR A 3 -17.24 -48.60 -67.14
CA THR A 3 -17.14 -48.68 -65.64
C THR A 3 -16.81 -47.31 -65.14
N THR A 4 -17.71 -46.68 -64.45
CA THR A 4 -17.54 -45.46 -63.67
C THR A 4 -16.75 -45.66 -62.39
N PRO A 5 -15.80 -44.80 -61.97
CA PRO A 5 -15.10 -44.91 -60.71
C PRO A 5 -15.90 -44.23 -59.60
N GLY A 6 -16.11 -44.94 -58.52
CA GLY A 6 -16.79 -44.44 -57.32
C GLY A 6 -15.88 -43.48 -56.56
N PHE A 7 -16.37 -42.30 -56.25
CA PHE A 7 -15.71 -41.24 -55.47
C PHE A 7 -15.86 -41.52 -53.99
N LYS A 8 -14.75 -41.71 -53.27
CA LYS A 8 -14.75 -41.98 -51.81
C LYS A 8 -14.87 -40.69 -50.99
N TRP A 9 -16.05 -40.45 -50.45
CA TRP A 9 -16.39 -39.31 -49.60
C TRP A 9 -15.99 -39.50 -48.11
N GLY A 10 -15.25 -40.52 -47.75
CA GLY A 10 -15.00 -40.89 -46.37
C GLY A 10 -13.89 -40.09 -45.62
N TRP A 11 -13.02 -39.40 -46.34
CA TRP A 11 -11.85 -38.76 -45.70
C TRP A 11 -12.02 -37.27 -45.42
N LEU A 12 -12.95 -36.58 -46.02
CA LEU A 12 -13.20 -35.16 -45.76
C LEU A 12 -14.02 -34.89 -44.52
N ALA A 13 -14.85 -35.85 -44.06
CA ALA A 13 -15.63 -35.70 -42.85
C ALA A 13 -14.79 -35.86 -41.58
N LEU A 14 -13.74 -36.69 -41.56
CA LEU A 14 -12.85 -36.90 -40.42
C LEU A 14 -11.88 -35.72 -40.22
N ALA A 15 -11.45 -35.05 -41.27
CA ALA A 15 -10.59 -33.88 -41.19
C ALA A 15 -11.33 -32.63 -40.67
N ALA A 16 -12.61 -32.48 -40.99
CA ALA A 16 -13.42 -31.35 -40.51
C ALA A 16 -13.77 -31.47 -39.01
N VAL A 17 -14.03 -32.68 -38.52
CA VAL A 17 -14.31 -32.91 -37.08
C VAL A 17 -13.05 -32.74 -36.25
N GLY A 18 -11.88 -33.20 -36.72
CA GLY A 18 -10.58 -33.00 -36.06
C GLY A 18 -10.18 -31.53 -35.92
N ALA A 19 -10.39 -30.75 -37.01
CA ALA A 19 -10.10 -29.30 -36.97
C ALA A 19 -11.07 -28.51 -36.09
N ALA A 20 -12.36 -28.88 -36.03
CA ALA A 20 -13.34 -28.24 -35.18
C ALA A 20 -13.08 -28.54 -33.67
N VAL A 21 -12.65 -29.75 -33.32
CA VAL A 21 -12.31 -30.14 -31.94
C VAL A 21 -11.02 -29.45 -31.48
N ILE A 22 -10.00 -29.36 -32.35
CA ILE A 22 -8.74 -28.65 -32.00
C ILE A 22 -9.00 -27.15 -31.86
N PHE A 23 -9.89 -26.55 -32.69
CA PHE A 23 -10.26 -25.14 -32.57
C PHE A 23 -11.12 -24.87 -31.31
N ALA A 24 -12.04 -25.76 -30.95
CA ALA A 24 -12.85 -25.65 -29.73
C ALA A 24 -12.01 -25.84 -28.45
N ILE A 25 -11.02 -26.75 -28.46
CA ILE A 25 -10.08 -26.92 -27.34
C ILE A 25 -9.12 -25.71 -27.27
N GLY A 26 -8.66 -25.18 -28.40
CA GLY A 26 -7.85 -23.97 -28.45
C GLY A 26 -8.57 -22.73 -27.94
N ILE A 27 -9.86 -22.57 -28.22
CA ILE A 27 -10.68 -21.46 -27.72
C ILE A 27 -11.01 -21.64 -26.21
N ALA A 28 -11.19 -22.88 -25.75
CA ALA A 28 -11.45 -23.16 -24.33
C ALA A 28 -10.21 -22.91 -23.44
N VAL A 29 -9.00 -23.02 -23.98
CA VAL A 29 -7.75 -22.73 -23.26
C VAL A 29 -7.41 -21.23 -23.27
N LEU A 30 -7.91 -20.46 -24.25
CA LEU A 30 -7.71 -19.00 -24.33
C LEU A 30 -8.67 -18.19 -23.46
N GLY A 31 -9.60 -18.82 -22.73
CA GLY A 31 -10.68 -18.14 -22.01
C GLY A 31 -10.57 -18.09 -20.48
N GLN A 32 -9.58 -18.72 -19.84
CA GLN A 32 -9.37 -18.55 -18.39
C GLN A 32 -8.36 -17.42 -18.15
N SER A 33 -8.87 -16.22 -17.85
CA SER A 33 -8.01 -15.16 -17.31
C SER A 33 -7.28 -15.70 -16.10
N SER A 34 -5.94 -15.68 -16.15
CA SER A 34 -5.13 -16.10 -15.00
C SER A 34 -5.47 -15.26 -13.77
N ALA A 35 -5.59 -15.91 -12.62
CA ALA A 35 -5.79 -15.18 -11.37
C ALA A 35 -4.55 -14.35 -11.07
N ILE A 36 -4.72 -13.07 -10.73
CA ILE A 36 -3.67 -12.21 -10.20
C ILE A 36 -3.76 -12.16 -8.68
N SER A 37 -2.61 -12.28 -8.04
CA SER A 37 -2.47 -12.19 -6.58
C SER A 37 -1.72 -10.93 -6.17
N ILE A 38 -2.31 -10.16 -5.27
CA ILE A 38 -1.80 -8.88 -4.78
C ILE A 38 -1.66 -8.99 -3.27
N THR A 39 -0.45 -8.79 -2.77
CA THR A 39 -0.15 -8.73 -1.34
C THR A 39 0.08 -7.28 -0.95
N LEU A 40 -0.71 -6.81 0.01
CA LEU A 40 -0.63 -5.47 0.57
C LEU A 40 -0.14 -5.56 2.01
N THR A 41 0.83 -4.75 2.36
CA THR A 41 1.35 -4.67 3.73
C THR A 41 1.14 -3.29 4.31
N GLY A 42 1.32 -3.17 5.60
CA GLY A 42 1.44 -1.89 6.29
C GLY A 42 2.60 -1.03 5.77
N GLN A 43 2.73 0.17 6.32
CA GLN A 43 3.82 1.10 5.98
C GLN A 43 5.18 0.59 6.46
N SER A 44 6.24 0.95 5.73
CA SER A 44 7.62 0.56 6.03
C SER A 44 8.46 1.79 6.39
N MET A 45 8.49 2.11 7.71
CA MET A 45 9.39 3.08 8.30
C MET A 45 10.73 2.38 8.60
N ILE A 46 11.60 2.29 7.59
CA ILE A 46 12.84 1.51 7.64
C ILE A 46 14.08 2.41 7.68
N ARG A 47 14.98 2.24 8.65
CA ARG A 47 16.20 3.05 8.84
C ARG A 47 17.50 2.32 8.51
N SER A 48 17.46 1.02 8.23
CA SER A 48 18.67 0.24 7.97
C SER A 48 18.38 -1.00 7.14
N ASP A 49 19.42 -1.53 6.53
CA ASP A 49 19.36 -2.86 5.92
C ASP A 49 19.31 -3.94 7.00
N PHE A 50 18.11 -4.42 7.32
CA PHE A 50 17.91 -5.44 8.34
C PHE A 50 18.61 -6.77 8.03
N ARG A 51 19.00 -7.04 6.77
CA ARG A 51 19.72 -8.26 6.38
C ARG A 51 21.07 -8.36 7.07
N VAL A 52 21.65 -7.23 7.50
CA VAL A 52 22.94 -7.18 8.21
C VAL A 52 22.82 -7.68 9.64
N HIS A 53 21.79 -7.26 10.37
CA HIS A 53 21.67 -7.52 11.81
C HIS A 53 20.51 -8.45 12.19
N SER A 54 19.59 -8.71 11.27
CA SER A 54 18.42 -9.56 11.47
C SER A 54 18.03 -10.30 10.20
N PRO A 55 18.94 -11.13 9.63
CA PRO A 55 18.69 -11.87 8.38
C PRO A 55 17.55 -12.90 8.51
N ASP A 56 17.20 -13.30 9.72
CA ASP A 56 16.08 -14.16 10.06
C ASP A 56 14.72 -13.58 9.67
N VAL A 57 14.59 -12.26 9.54
CA VAL A 57 13.39 -11.60 9.03
C VAL A 57 13.01 -12.09 7.63
N LEU A 58 13.99 -12.29 6.74
CA LEU A 58 13.74 -12.83 5.40
C LEU A 58 13.08 -14.22 5.49
N ALA A 59 13.64 -15.12 6.28
CA ALA A 59 13.10 -16.47 6.44
C ALA A 59 11.70 -16.47 7.07
N ALA A 60 11.46 -15.59 8.03
CA ALA A 60 10.19 -15.48 8.73
C ALA A 60 9.08 -14.90 7.85
N MET A 61 9.39 -13.86 7.04
CA MET A 61 8.38 -13.09 6.32
C MET A 61 8.17 -13.54 4.87
N SER A 62 9.17 -14.10 4.19
CA SER A 62 9.03 -14.55 2.79
C SER A 62 7.87 -15.54 2.56
N PRO A 63 7.52 -16.46 3.48
CA PRO A 63 6.35 -17.31 3.32
C PRO A 63 5.01 -16.55 3.27
N MET A 64 4.96 -15.36 3.91
CA MET A 64 3.77 -14.50 3.99
C MET A 64 3.71 -13.46 2.85
N LEU A 65 4.85 -13.17 2.21
CA LEU A 65 4.96 -12.18 1.14
C LEU A 65 5.00 -12.88 -0.22
N LYS A 66 3.85 -13.36 -0.69
CA LYS A 66 3.70 -14.07 -1.96
C LYS A 66 2.65 -13.40 -2.82
N GLY A 67 2.94 -13.26 -4.09
CA GLY A 67 2.01 -12.69 -5.06
C GLY A 67 2.71 -12.21 -6.31
N ASP A 68 1.93 -11.84 -7.30
CA ASP A 68 2.42 -11.16 -8.52
C ASP A 68 2.82 -9.71 -8.20
N VAL A 69 2.11 -9.12 -7.23
CA VAL A 69 2.36 -7.78 -6.68
C VAL A 69 2.57 -7.89 -5.18
N ILE A 70 3.63 -7.28 -4.68
CA ILE A 70 3.89 -7.13 -3.24
C ILE A 70 4.16 -5.66 -2.98
N PHE A 71 3.22 -5.03 -2.26
CA PHE A 71 3.13 -3.59 -2.07
C PHE A 71 3.43 -3.18 -0.63
N THR A 72 4.12 -2.05 -0.46
CA THR A 72 4.20 -1.27 0.79
C THR A 72 4.30 0.23 0.48
N ASN A 73 3.97 1.08 1.44
CA ASN A 73 4.46 2.45 1.47
C ASN A 73 5.89 2.46 2.03
N PHE A 74 6.80 3.10 1.33
CA PHE A 74 8.15 3.38 1.81
C PHE A 74 8.15 4.77 2.45
N GLU A 75 7.92 4.80 3.76
CA GLU A 75 7.75 6.04 4.53
C GLU A 75 9.11 6.50 5.05
N ALA A 76 9.86 7.13 4.18
CA ALA A 76 11.19 7.67 4.47
C ALA A 76 11.74 8.49 3.30
N THR A 77 12.74 9.31 3.59
CA THR A 77 13.60 9.94 2.56
C THR A 77 14.91 9.16 2.42
N VAL A 78 15.28 8.78 1.19
CA VAL A 78 16.58 8.12 0.93
C VAL A 78 17.71 9.15 0.94
N ILE A 79 18.74 8.89 1.78
CA ILE A 79 19.96 9.71 1.86
C ILE A 79 20.96 9.35 0.76
N GLU A 80 21.91 10.25 0.51
CA GLU A 80 23.11 9.92 -0.29
C GLU A 80 23.92 8.83 0.41
N LYS A 81 24.55 7.95 -0.36
CA LYS A 81 25.38 6.88 0.20
C LYS A 81 26.49 7.43 1.09
N GLY A 82 26.53 6.96 2.33
CA GLY A 82 27.49 7.40 3.34
C GLY A 82 27.12 8.68 4.08
N GLN A 83 25.98 9.29 3.78
CA GLN A 83 25.45 10.41 4.56
C GLN A 83 24.96 9.93 5.93
N SER A 84 25.00 10.82 6.94
CA SER A 84 24.49 10.51 8.28
C SER A 84 22.97 10.49 8.33
N THR A 85 22.42 9.56 9.11
CA THR A 85 20.97 9.50 9.45
C THR A 85 20.63 10.26 10.74
N ARG A 86 21.60 10.95 11.35
CA ARG A 86 21.47 11.64 12.63
C ARG A 86 20.94 13.04 12.46
N ASP A 87 19.66 13.28 12.43
CA ASP A 87 19.12 14.64 12.50
C ASP A 87 17.64 14.74 12.88
N GLY A 88 17.08 13.70 13.47
CA GLY A 88 15.69 13.71 13.91
C GLY A 88 14.65 13.47 12.84
N ARG A 89 15.06 13.37 11.57
CA ARG A 89 14.20 13.09 10.43
C ARG A 89 14.16 11.61 10.12
N PHE A 90 13.18 11.18 9.32
CA PHE A 90 13.09 9.76 8.95
C PHE A 90 13.90 9.46 7.68
N LEU A 91 15.19 9.19 7.88
CA LEU A 91 16.17 9.03 6.82
C LEU A 91 16.59 7.56 6.66
N SER A 92 16.65 7.10 5.41
CA SER A 92 16.98 5.72 5.04
C SER A 92 18.21 5.65 4.14
N PRO A 93 19.19 4.80 4.45
CA PRO A 93 20.25 4.46 3.52
C PRO A 93 19.72 3.77 2.26
N PRO A 94 20.33 3.91 1.07
CA PRO A 94 19.85 3.29 -0.16
C PRO A 94 19.69 1.76 -0.08
N GLU A 95 20.49 1.10 0.75
CA GLU A 95 20.47 -0.36 0.96
C GLU A 95 19.16 -0.87 1.57
N THR A 96 18.35 0.00 2.20
CA THR A 96 17.02 -0.34 2.70
C THR A 96 16.06 -0.76 1.58
N LEU A 97 16.19 -0.15 0.40
CA LEU A 97 15.42 -0.54 -0.79
C LEU A 97 15.81 -1.94 -1.28
N ASP A 98 17.10 -2.31 -1.16
CA ASP A 98 17.57 -3.66 -1.48
C ASP A 98 17.03 -4.70 -0.48
N ALA A 99 16.90 -4.31 0.80
CA ALA A 99 16.30 -5.15 1.84
C ALA A 99 14.81 -5.40 1.57
N LEU A 100 14.04 -4.37 1.20
CA LEU A 100 12.63 -4.53 0.79
C LEU A 100 12.52 -5.40 -0.47
N LYS A 101 13.37 -5.18 -1.46
CA LYS A 101 13.39 -6.00 -2.68
C LYS A 101 13.72 -7.47 -2.39
N ALA A 102 14.58 -7.76 -1.43
CA ALA A 102 14.89 -9.11 -1.00
C ALA A 102 13.70 -9.84 -0.34
N LEU A 103 12.76 -9.10 0.27
CA LEU A 103 11.46 -9.61 0.73
C LEU A 103 10.45 -9.81 -0.39
N GLY A 104 10.75 -9.36 -1.61
CA GLY A 104 9.88 -9.50 -2.77
C GLY A 104 9.05 -8.24 -3.10
N PHE A 105 9.19 -7.14 -2.35
CA PHE A 105 8.49 -5.90 -2.68
C PHE A 105 8.87 -5.42 -4.09
N ASN A 106 7.86 -5.16 -4.91
CA ASN A 106 8.02 -4.76 -6.30
C ASN A 106 7.19 -3.55 -6.69
N LEU A 107 6.35 -3.04 -5.76
CA LEU A 107 5.52 -1.84 -5.94
C LEU A 107 5.55 -0.99 -4.67
N LEU A 108 5.99 0.27 -4.77
CA LEU A 108 6.17 1.18 -3.64
C LEU A 108 5.37 2.46 -3.80
N ALA A 109 4.59 2.83 -2.78
CA ALA A 109 4.14 4.22 -2.63
C ALA A 109 5.26 5.03 -1.96
N LEU A 110 5.48 6.23 -2.47
CA LEU A 110 6.52 7.15 -2.00
C LEU A 110 5.96 8.49 -1.51
N SER A 111 4.62 8.61 -1.46
CA SER A 111 3.94 9.82 -0.97
C SER A 111 3.55 9.65 0.49
N ASP A 112 4.22 10.38 1.36
CA ASP A 112 3.99 10.42 2.80
C ASP A 112 4.58 11.71 3.40
N ASN A 113 4.37 11.93 4.70
CA ASN A 113 4.86 13.11 5.41
C ASN A 113 6.39 13.14 5.58
N HIS A 114 7.09 11.99 5.46
CA HIS A 114 8.55 11.86 5.55
C HIS A 114 9.26 11.92 4.19
N SER A 115 8.52 11.94 3.09
CA SER A 115 9.11 11.96 1.73
C SER A 115 9.93 13.24 1.47
N PHE A 116 9.65 14.34 2.18
CA PHE A 116 10.31 15.63 2.00
C PHE A 116 11.29 16.01 3.13
N ASP A 117 11.71 15.08 3.96
CA ASP A 117 12.60 15.31 5.11
C ASP A 117 13.96 15.92 4.72
N LEU A 118 14.48 15.61 3.55
CA LEU A 118 15.67 16.26 2.96
C LEU A 118 15.33 17.26 1.85
N LYS A 119 14.08 17.73 1.81
CA LYS A 119 13.59 18.70 0.81
C LYS A 119 13.80 18.18 -0.63
N VAL A 120 14.00 19.10 -1.59
CA VAL A 120 14.18 18.77 -3.00
C VAL A 120 15.31 17.77 -3.27
N PRO A 121 16.50 17.88 -2.66
CA PRO A 121 17.55 16.88 -2.82
C PRO A 121 17.11 15.46 -2.38
N GLY A 122 16.31 15.35 -1.31
CA GLY A 122 15.78 14.07 -0.85
C GLY A 122 14.81 13.43 -1.86
N ILE A 123 13.86 14.20 -2.41
CA ILE A 123 12.96 13.73 -3.47
C ILE A 123 13.77 13.20 -4.66
N GLN A 124 14.75 13.98 -5.14
CA GLN A 124 15.54 13.61 -6.30
C GLN A 124 16.41 12.37 -6.04
N ASN A 125 16.98 12.26 -4.84
CA ASN A 125 17.75 11.08 -4.46
C ASN A 125 16.88 9.84 -4.34
N THR A 126 15.73 9.93 -3.67
CA THR A 126 14.78 8.81 -3.55
C THR A 126 14.35 8.33 -4.93
N LEU A 127 13.96 9.22 -5.84
CA LEU A 127 13.62 8.88 -7.23
C LEU A 127 14.76 8.18 -7.96
N ARG A 128 16.00 8.66 -7.82
CA ARG A 128 17.18 8.05 -8.43
C ARG A 128 17.40 6.62 -7.92
N GLU A 129 17.30 6.43 -6.60
CA GLU A 129 17.58 5.16 -5.95
C GLU A 129 16.52 4.09 -6.26
N VAL A 130 15.23 4.43 -6.29
CA VAL A 130 14.17 3.49 -6.66
C VAL A 130 14.21 3.15 -8.16
N LYS A 131 14.47 4.13 -9.04
CA LYS A 131 14.62 3.92 -10.49
C LYS A 131 15.82 3.02 -10.80
N SER A 132 16.96 3.22 -10.13
CA SER A 132 18.17 2.39 -10.33
C SER A 132 17.97 0.91 -9.98
N ARG A 133 17.01 0.61 -9.10
CA ARG A 133 16.65 -0.75 -8.67
C ARG A 133 15.48 -1.36 -9.46
N ASN A 134 14.95 -0.63 -10.44
CA ASN A 134 13.75 -1.03 -11.20
C ASN A 134 12.55 -1.34 -10.29
N LEU A 135 12.37 -0.56 -9.22
CA LEU A 135 11.19 -0.65 -8.36
C LEU A 135 10.08 0.23 -8.95
N ALA A 136 8.92 -0.37 -9.23
CA ALA A 136 7.74 0.39 -9.62
C ALA A 136 7.27 1.25 -8.45
N HIS A 137 6.94 2.52 -8.70
CA HIS A 137 6.62 3.48 -7.65
C HIS A 137 5.75 4.63 -8.17
N ALA A 138 5.08 5.33 -7.24
CA ALA A 138 4.31 6.55 -7.50
C ALA A 138 4.30 7.47 -6.27
N GLY A 139 3.92 8.74 -6.46
CA GLY A 139 3.55 9.67 -5.39
C GLY A 139 4.52 10.81 -5.13
N ILE A 140 5.74 10.78 -5.70
CA ILE A 140 6.68 11.92 -5.71
C ILE A 140 7.20 12.16 -7.13
N GLY A 141 7.63 13.38 -7.42
CA GLY A 141 8.12 13.73 -8.76
C GLY A 141 8.96 14.97 -8.79
N ASN A 142 9.59 15.25 -9.94
CA ASN A 142 10.34 16.47 -10.19
C ASN A 142 9.43 17.71 -10.40
N ASN A 143 8.17 17.49 -10.59
CA ASN A 143 7.09 18.48 -10.67
C ASN A 143 5.77 17.82 -10.34
N VAL A 144 4.66 18.58 -10.27
CA VAL A 144 3.35 18.07 -9.89
C VAL A 144 2.79 17.06 -10.91
N GLN A 145 3.12 17.18 -12.19
CA GLN A 145 2.70 16.23 -13.21
C GLN A 145 3.36 14.87 -12.96
N GLU A 146 4.70 14.83 -12.81
CA GLU A 146 5.43 13.58 -12.53
C GLU A 146 5.01 12.98 -11.16
N ALA A 147 4.79 13.81 -10.13
CA ALA A 147 4.35 13.33 -8.83
C ALA A 147 2.96 12.67 -8.88
N ALA A 148 2.08 13.12 -9.77
CA ALA A 148 0.73 12.59 -9.97
C ALA A 148 0.67 11.45 -11.00
N GLU A 149 1.73 11.23 -11.80
CA GLU A 149 1.76 10.16 -12.79
C GLU A 149 1.60 8.78 -12.14
N PRO A 150 0.77 7.88 -12.73
CA PRO A 150 0.70 6.50 -12.29
C PRO A 150 2.04 5.76 -12.47
N GLY A 151 2.48 5.04 -11.44
CA GLY A 151 3.58 4.08 -11.57
C GLY A 151 3.08 2.75 -12.11
N TYR A 152 3.82 2.11 -13.03
CA TYR A 152 3.38 0.86 -13.65
C TYR A 152 4.29 -0.31 -13.32
N LEU A 153 3.70 -1.40 -12.84
CA LEU A 153 4.34 -2.71 -12.67
C LEU A 153 3.80 -3.69 -13.73
N ARG A 154 4.69 -4.21 -14.57
CA ARG A 154 4.33 -5.25 -15.54
C ARG A 154 4.61 -6.62 -14.96
N THR A 155 3.62 -7.49 -14.99
CA THR A 155 3.70 -8.89 -14.61
C THR A 155 3.29 -9.79 -15.77
N PRO A 156 3.61 -11.09 -15.73
CA PRO A 156 3.10 -12.03 -16.75
C PRO A 156 1.57 -12.13 -16.82
N LYS A 157 0.87 -11.65 -15.75
CA LYS A 157 -0.59 -11.73 -15.63
C LYS A 157 -1.31 -10.41 -15.91
N GLY A 158 -0.56 -9.36 -16.26
CA GLY A 158 -1.11 -8.05 -16.59
C GLY A 158 -0.27 -6.89 -16.03
N THR A 159 -0.69 -5.69 -16.39
CA THR A 159 -0.10 -4.43 -15.92
C THR A 159 -0.89 -3.91 -14.74
N ILE A 160 -0.19 -3.55 -13.67
CA ILE A 160 -0.76 -2.92 -12.48
C ILE A 160 -0.29 -1.46 -12.46
N ALA A 161 -1.22 -0.53 -12.26
CA ALA A 161 -0.93 0.86 -12.01
C ALA A 161 -1.05 1.17 -10.51
N LEU A 162 -0.16 2.03 -10.01
CA LEU A 162 -0.25 2.65 -8.70
C LEU A 162 -0.43 4.16 -8.88
N VAL A 163 -1.49 4.72 -8.31
CA VAL A 163 -1.63 6.16 -8.08
C VAL A 163 -1.45 6.39 -6.59
N ALA A 164 -0.56 7.29 -6.20
CA ALA A 164 -0.24 7.51 -4.79
C ALA A 164 -0.28 9.00 -4.44
N MET A 165 -0.81 9.31 -3.26
CA MET A 165 -0.91 10.67 -2.72
C MET A 165 -0.76 10.69 -1.21
N ALA A 166 -0.58 11.88 -0.65
CA ALA A 166 -0.59 12.08 0.79
C ALA A 166 -1.45 13.29 1.17
N SER A 167 -2.12 13.21 2.31
CA SER A 167 -2.91 14.30 2.89
C SER A 167 -2.51 14.56 4.34
N GLY A 168 -2.16 15.81 4.62
CA GLY A 168 -1.75 16.25 5.94
C GLY A 168 -0.27 15.98 6.28
N LEU A 169 0.23 16.75 7.22
CA LEU A 169 1.62 16.71 7.72
C LEU A 169 2.72 16.88 6.64
N ILE A 170 2.39 17.29 5.43
CA ILE A 170 3.40 17.59 4.44
C ILE A 170 4.19 18.82 4.88
N ALA A 171 5.50 18.70 4.97
CA ALA A 171 6.38 19.79 5.38
C ALA A 171 6.22 21.00 4.45
N GLU A 172 6.42 22.21 4.99
CA GLU A 172 6.35 23.45 4.22
C GLU A 172 7.24 23.35 2.95
N GLY A 173 6.62 23.65 1.80
CA GLY A 173 7.28 23.51 0.50
C GLY A 173 7.42 22.07 0.00
N GLY A 174 6.84 21.07 0.68
CA GLY A 174 6.91 19.66 0.31
C GLY A 174 5.99 19.24 -0.83
N SER A 175 4.89 19.95 -1.03
CA SER A 175 4.00 19.71 -2.17
C SER A 175 4.70 19.98 -3.50
N ALA A 176 4.56 19.09 -4.46
CA ALA A 176 5.06 19.30 -5.81
C ALA A 176 4.34 20.47 -6.48
N THR A 177 5.07 21.27 -7.25
CA THR A 177 4.48 22.35 -8.08
C THR A 177 4.82 22.14 -9.56
N ALA A 178 4.36 23.01 -10.43
CA ALA A 178 4.72 22.94 -11.86
C ALA A 178 6.24 22.94 -12.12
N THR A 179 7.04 23.52 -11.21
CA THR A 179 8.49 23.73 -11.40
C THR A 179 9.34 23.22 -10.23
N ARG A 180 8.73 22.65 -9.18
CA ARG A 180 9.45 22.19 -7.99
C ARG A 180 9.15 20.74 -7.70
N PRO A 181 10.19 19.91 -7.45
CA PRO A 181 10.05 18.56 -6.95
C PRO A 181 9.31 18.49 -5.60
N GLY A 182 8.53 17.44 -5.41
CA GLY A 182 7.79 17.24 -4.17
C GLY A 182 6.85 16.05 -4.21
N VAL A 183 5.93 16.05 -3.26
CA VAL A 183 4.91 15.03 -3.01
C VAL A 183 3.65 15.35 -3.80
N ASN A 184 2.95 14.31 -4.31
CA ASN A 184 1.59 14.44 -4.81
C ASN A 184 0.62 14.60 -3.62
N GLU A 185 0.39 15.83 -3.22
CA GLU A 185 -0.47 16.15 -2.08
C GLU A 185 -1.94 16.25 -2.48
N LEU A 186 -2.80 15.68 -1.64
CA LEU A 186 -4.23 15.94 -1.60
C LEU A 186 -4.49 16.90 -0.42
N ARG A 187 -4.54 18.18 -0.69
CA ARG A 187 -4.87 19.19 0.33
C ARG A 187 -6.34 19.07 0.74
N ILE A 188 -6.60 19.21 2.04
CA ILE A 188 -7.95 19.20 2.58
C ILE A 188 -8.32 20.61 3.03
N GLU A 189 -9.48 21.09 2.61
CA GLU A 189 -10.02 22.39 2.93
C GLU A 189 -11.04 22.28 4.06
N ALA A 190 -10.88 23.08 5.10
CA ALA A 190 -11.84 23.19 6.20
C ALA A 190 -12.82 24.33 5.90
N GLY A 191 -14.12 24.03 5.77
CA GLY A 191 -15.15 25.05 5.52
C GLY A 191 -14.87 25.93 4.30
N GLY A 192 -14.24 25.38 3.24
CA GLY A 192 -13.87 26.12 2.02
C GLY A 192 -12.60 26.99 2.15
N LYS A 193 -11.85 26.89 3.23
CA LYS A 193 -10.55 27.55 3.41
C LYS A 193 -9.42 26.54 3.35
N LEU A 194 -8.42 26.83 2.51
CA LEU A 194 -7.19 26.05 2.48
C LEU A 194 -6.49 26.17 3.83
N ASN A 195 -6.22 25.05 4.47
CA ASN A 195 -5.45 25.05 5.71
C ASN A 195 -4.02 24.59 5.41
N GLU A 196 -3.07 25.53 5.52
CA GLU A 196 -1.65 25.27 5.28
C GLU A 196 -1.01 24.39 6.39
N SER A 197 -1.68 24.28 7.54
CA SER A 197 -1.24 23.44 8.67
C SER A 197 -2.30 22.38 8.98
N THR A 198 -2.26 21.30 8.28
CA THR A 198 -3.26 20.23 8.30
C THR A 198 -3.28 19.39 9.58
N THR A 199 -2.37 19.62 10.52
CA THR A 199 -2.33 18.96 11.82
C THR A 199 -3.42 19.41 12.81
N LEU A 200 -4.03 20.56 12.59
CA LEU A 200 -4.89 21.23 13.57
C LEU A 200 -6.20 21.69 12.95
N LEU A 201 -6.76 20.93 12.01
CA LEU A 201 -8.10 21.26 11.52
C LEU A 201 -9.11 21.14 12.66
N PRO A 202 -9.81 22.24 13.01
CA PRO A 202 -10.94 22.13 13.91
C PRO A 202 -12.03 21.25 13.28
N PRO A 203 -12.91 20.69 14.11
CA PRO A 203 -14.03 19.86 13.65
C PRO A 203 -15.07 20.73 12.94
N GLU A 204 -14.79 21.07 11.72
CA GLU A 204 -15.76 21.78 10.90
C GLU A 204 -16.52 20.73 10.07
N PRO A 205 -17.85 20.72 10.13
CA PRO A 205 -18.62 20.03 9.10
C PRO A 205 -18.29 20.69 7.78
N GLY A 206 -17.68 19.94 6.85
CA GLY A 206 -17.32 20.44 5.54
C GLY A 206 -15.84 20.33 5.16
N ASN A 207 -15.06 19.46 5.82
CA ASN A 207 -13.76 19.06 5.30
C ASN A 207 -13.96 18.39 3.94
N GLU A 208 -13.34 18.94 2.90
CA GLU A 208 -13.37 18.36 1.55
C GLU A 208 -12.01 18.45 0.88
N PRO A 209 -11.68 17.50 0.01
CA PRO A 209 -10.49 17.60 -0.83
C PRO A 209 -10.48 18.88 -1.66
N ASN A 210 -9.33 19.56 -1.70
CA ASN A 210 -9.13 20.72 -2.59
C ASN A 210 -9.51 20.33 -4.02
N ARG A 211 -10.25 21.22 -4.68
CA ARG A 211 -10.85 20.95 -6.00
C ARG A 211 -9.82 20.63 -7.08
N GLU A 212 -8.69 21.32 -7.11
CA GLU A 212 -7.67 21.14 -8.13
C GLU A 212 -6.91 19.82 -7.89
N ASP A 213 -6.55 19.52 -6.65
CA ASP A 213 -5.88 18.28 -6.27
C ASP A 213 -6.76 17.07 -6.55
N LYS A 214 -8.03 17.16 -6.15
CA LYS A 214 -9.05 16.16 -6.44
C LYS A 214 -9.17 15.87 -7.94
N GLN A 215 -9.29 16.91 -8.77
CA GLN A 215 -9.39 16.74 -10.22
C GLN A 215 -8.15 16.10 -10.81
N ARG A 216 -6.95 16.51 -10.37
CA ARG A 216 -5.66 15.95 -10.79
C ARG A 216 -5.58 14.47 -10.46
N ILE A 217 -5.88 14.08 -9.22
CA ILE A 217 -5.78 12.69 -8.77
C ILE A 217 -6.81 11.80 -9.47
N LEU A 218 -8.07 12.22 -9.55
CA LEU A 218 -9.10 11.46 -10.28
C LEU A 218 -8.76 11.32 -11.77
N GLN A 219 -8.09 12.31 -12.37
CA GLN A 219 -7.61 12.20 -13.74
C GLN A 219 -6.49 11.15 -13.85
N SER A 220 -5.53 11.12 -12.90
CA SER A 220 -4.47 10.11 -12.84
C SER A 220 -5.06 8.69 -12.71
N ILE A 221 -6.11 8.50 -11.90
CA ILE A 221 -6.80 7.21 -11.76
C ILE A 221 -7.45 6.79 -13.08
N ARG A 222 -8.14 7.72 -13.78
CA ARG A 222 -8.76 7.43 -15.09
C ARG A 222 -7.72 7.09 -16.15
N GLU A 223 -6.58 7.78 -16.15
CA GLU A 223 -5.46 7.49 -17.03
C GLU A 223 -4.85 6.11 -16.73
N ALA A 224 -4.60 5.83 -15.45
CA ALA A 224 -4.16 4.51 -15.00
C ALA A 224 -5.09 3.40 -15.51
N ARG A 225 -6.42 3.62 -15.42
CA ARG A 225 -7.43 2.66 -15.89
C ARG A 225 -7.37 2.38 -17.39
N GLN A 226 -6.93 3.35 -18.19
CA GLN A 226 -6.79 3.17 -19.64
C GLN A 226 -5.56 2.34 -20.03
N HIS A 227 -4.52 2.33 -19.18
CA HIS A 227 -3.21 1.75 -19.48
C HIS A 227 -2.85 0.53 -18.63
N ALA A 228 -3.71 0.15 -17.65
CA ALA A 228 -3.46 -0.98 -16.76
C ALA A 228 -4.67 -1.92 -16.63
N ASP A 229 -4.37 -3.18 -16.37
CA ASP A 229 -5.37 -4.19 -16.05
C ASP A 229 -5.97 -3.99 -14.67
N PHE A 230 -5.15 -3.54 -13.71
CA PHE A 230 -5.55 -3.23 -12.34
C PHE A 230 -4.98 -1.89 -11.90
N VAL A 231 -5.77 -1.16 -11.10
CA VAL A 231 -5.40 0.13 -10.53
C VAL A 231 -5.47 0.03 -9.02
N ILE A 232 -4.33 0.22 -8.36
CA ILE A 232 -4.21 0.38 -6.92
C ILE A 232 -4.07 1.88 -6.64
N VAL A 233 -4.87 2.38 -5.72
CA VAL A 233 -4.74 3.76 -5.22
C VAL A 233 -4.22 3.67 -3.79
N TYR A 234 -3.22 4.48 -3.49
CA TYR A 234 -2.63 4.61 -2.17
C TYR A 234 -2.79 6.03 -1.64
N GLU A 235 -3.23 6.15 -0.38
CA GLU A 235 -3.26 7.42 0.33
C GLU A 235 -2.58 7.31 1.70
N HIS A 236 -1.64 8.22 1.96
CA HIS A 236 -1.07 8.44 3.28
C HIS A 236 -1.80 9.58 3.96
N ASN A 237 -2.67 9.27 4.93
CA ASN A 237 -3.58 10.25 5.49
C ASN A 237 -3.27 10.61 6.94
N HIS A 238 -3.03 11.91 7.18
CA HIS A 238 -2.93 12.51 8.51
C HIS A 238 -4.00 13.57 8.80
N VAL A 239 -5.07 13.62 8.00
CA VAL A 239 -6.19 14.52 8.22
C VAL A 239 -7.34 13.79 8.88
N PHE A 240 -7.59 14.15 10.14
CA PHE A 240 -8.60 13.53 10.99
C PHE A 240 -9.73 14.54 11.28
N LEU A 241 -10.87 14.03 11.74
CA LEU A 241 -12.10 14.81 11.86
C LEU A 241 -11.94 16.04 12.73
N ASN A 242 -11.24 15.96 13.85
CA ASN A 242 -11.41 16.97 14.90
C ASN A 242 -10.19 17.20 15.78
N ARG A 243 -9.07 16.54 15.55
CA ARG A 243 -8.02 16.53 16.58
C ARG A 243 -6.63 16.43 15.99
N PRO A 244 -5.62 16.96 16.68
CA PRO A 244 -4.21 16.75 16.29
C PRO A 244 -3.87 15.27 16.24
N PHE A 245 -2.91 14.90 15.40
CA PHE A 245 -2.42 13.54 15.26
C PHE A 245 -2.13 12.86 16.62
N GLN A 246 -1.50 13.58 17.56
CA GLN A 246 -1.22 13.08 18.92
C GLN A 246 -2.47 12.64 19.69
N ALA A 247 -3.60 13.29 19.45
CA ALA A 247 -4.85 12.91 20.14
C ALA A 247 -5.45 11.61 19.58
N ILE A 248 -5.16 11.27 18.32
CA ILE A 248 -5.62 10.04 17.68
C ILE A 248 -4.84 8.83 18.20
N LEU A 249 -3.64 9.04 18.72
CA LEU A 249 -2.87 8.00 19.35
C LEU A 249 -3.47 7.53 20.70
N ASN A 250 -4.48 8.24 21.25
CA ASN A 250 -5.20 7.82 22.45
C ASN A 250 -6.31 6.80 22.11
N GLU A 251 -6.40 5.71 22.88
CA GLU A 251 -7.33 4.59 22.61
C GLU A 251 -8.81 4.94 22.60
N GLU A 252 -9.20 6.03 23.24
CA GLU A 252 -10.60 6.39 23.46
C GLU A 252 -11.26 7.15 22.31
N LEU A 253 -10.53 7.43 21.21
CA LEU A 253 -11.06 8.28 20.15
C LEU A 253 -11.82 7.47 19.09
N PRO A 254 -13.05 7.89 18.75
CA PRO A 254 -13.86 7.24 17.70
C PRO A 254 -13.15 7.17 16.34
N GLU A 255 -12.30 8.14 16.02
CA GLU A 255 -11.55 8.21 14.77
C GLU A 255 -10.55 7.06 14.55
N ARG A 256 -10.14 6.37 15.63
CA ARG A 256 -9.37 5.12 15.52
C ARG A 256 -10.19 3.98 14.93
N LEU A 257 -11.49 4.06 15.03
CA LEU A 257 -12.41 3.00 14.67
C LEU A 257 -13.06 3.24 13.31
N VAL A 258 -13.35 4.52 13.01
CA VAL A 258 -14.12 4.89 11.81
C VAL A 258 -13.44 6.09 11.15
N PRO A 259 -13.03 5.99 9.87
CA PRO A 259 -12.48 7.13 9.13
C PRO A 259 -13.52 8.25 8.98
N ALA A 260 -13.01 9.47 8.78
CA ALA A 260 -13.84 10.66 8.57
C ALA A 260 -14.81 10.50 7.39
N ASP A 261 -15.96 11.16 7.45
CA ASP A 261 -16.97 11.05 6.38
C ASP A 261 -16.46 11.60 5.04
N TRP A 262 -15.63 12.65 5.06
CA TRP A 262 -15.00 13.16 3.85
C TRP A 262 -14.11 12.10 3.20
N LEU A 263 -13.37 11.33 3.99
CA LEU A 263 -12.45 10.30 3.52
C LEU A 263 -13.20 9.11 2.91
N LYS A 264 -14.29 8.65 3.54
CA LYS A 264 -15.16 7.62 2.96
C LYS A 264 -15.75 8.06 1.62
N LYS A 265 -16.26 9.29 1.55
CA LYS A 265 -16.76 9.86 0.28
C LYS A 265 -15.67 9.92 -0.78
N TRP A 266 -14.48 10.35 -0.41
CA TRP A 266 -13.34 10.44 -1.29
C TRP A 266 -12.91 9.07 -1.85
N THR A 267 -12.76 8.07 -1.02
CA THR A 267 -12.40 6.71 -1.46
C THR A 267 -13.46 6.10 -2.38
N HIS A 268 -14.74 6.39 -2.18
CA HIS A 268 -15.80 5.99 -3.11
C HIS A 268 -15.63 6.65 -4.49
N GLU A 269 -15.31 7.95 -4.53
CA GLU A 269 -15.06 8.65 -5.80
C GLU A 269 -13.83 8.10 -6.54
N GLU A 270 -12.80 7.65 -5.84
CA GLU A 270 -11.63 6.98 -6.42
C GLU A 270 -11.99 5.62 -7.05
N ILE A 271 -12.81 4.82 -6.37
CA ILE A 271 -13.34 3.57 -6.95
C ILE A 271 -14.17 3.88 -8.20
N ASP A 272 -15.06 4.87 -8.15
CA ASP A 272 -15.88 5.26 -9.27
C ASP A 272 -15.06 5.83 -10.45
N ALA A 273 -13.89 6.43 -10.16
CA ALA A 273 -12.94 6.88 -11.18
C ALA A 273 -12.17 5.74 -11.85
N GLY A 274 -12.15 4.53 -11.26
CA GLY A 274 -11.55 3.36 -11.86
C GLY A 274 -10.55 2.58 -11.00
N ALA A 275 -10.41 2.88 -9.71
CA ALA A 275 -9.60 2.09 -8.80
C ALA A 275 -10.19 0.69 -8.60
N ASP A 276 -9.33 -0.33 -8.53
CA ASP A 276 -9.70 -1.70 -8.18
C ASP A 276 -9.45 -2.02 -6.71
N ILE A 277 -8.49 -1.32 -6.10
CA ILE A 277 -8.12 -1.43 -4.68
C ILE A 277 -7.75 -0.03 -4.18
N ILE A 278 -8.19 0.29 -2.96
CA ILE A 278 -7.64 1.42 -2.21
C ILE A 278 -6.95 0.87 -0.96
N VAL A 279 -5.74 1.32 -0.71
CA VAL A 279 -4.98 1.00 0.49
C VAL A 279 -4.43 2.28 1.10
N MET A 280 -4.60 2.43 2.41
CA MET A 280 -4.26 3.65 3.12
C MET A 280 -3.36 3.33 4.32
N HIS A 281 -2.58 4.33 4.70
CA HIS A 281 -1.80 4.37 5.94
C HIS A 281 -1.79 5.81 6.49
N GLY A 282 -1.03 6.01 7.57
CA GLY A 282 -0.85 7.33 8.19
C GLY A 282 -1.03 7.28 9.70
N VAL A 283 -2.12 6.73 10.20
CA VAL A 283 -2.19 6.31 11.60
C VAL A 283 -1.56 4.93 11.68
N PRO A 284 -0.55 4.69 12.53
CA PRO A 284 0.11 3.39 12.59
C PRO A 284 -0.76 2.32 13.29
N LEU A 285 -1.98 2.14 12.83
CA LEU A 285 -3.01 1.28 13.43
C LEU A 285 -3.75 0.50 12.35
N VAL A 286 -4.12 -0.75 12.65
CA VAL A 286 -5.06 -1.48 11.80
C VAL A 286 -6.45 -0.85 11.91
N HIS A 287 -7.04 -0.48 10.78
CA HIS A 287 -8.43 -0.07 10.64
C HIS A 287 -9.27 -1.13 9.93
N GLY A 288 -10.58 -0.85 9.77
CA GLY A 288 -11.50 -1.74 9.08
C GLY A 288 -11.34 -1.75 7.56
N VAL A 289 -12.03 -2.69 6.94
CA VAL A 289 -12.08 -2.86 5.49
C VAL A 289 -13.52 -2.66 5.02
N GLU A 290 -13.70 -1.89 3.95
CA GLU A 290 -14.97 -1.72 3.25
C GLU A 290 -14.93 -2.45 1.90
N ILE A 291 -16.07 -3.00 1.50
CA ILE A 291 -16.28 -3.52 0.13
C ILE A 291 -17.29 -2.61 -0.56
N TYR A 292 -16.80 -1.67 -1.37
CA TYR A 292 -17.61 -0.75 -2.15
C TYR A 292 -17.60 -1.16 -3.64
N HIS A 293 -18.77 -1.33 -4.26
CA HIS A 293 -18.90 -1.79 -5.65
C HIS A 293 -18.05 -3.03 -5.98
N LYS A 294 -17.95 -3.98 -5.04
CA LYS A 294 -17.10 -5.19 -5.13
C LYS A 294 -15.59 -4.90 -5.21
N ARG A 295 -15.16 -3.74 -4.71
CA ARG A 295 -13.77 -3.33 -4.62
C ARG A 295 -13.40 -3.11 -3.15
N PRO A 296 -12.26 -3.61 -2.70
CA PRO A 296 -11.82 -3.43 -1.32
C PRO A 296 -11.19 -2.04 -1.10
N ILE A 297 -11.54 -1.45 0.03
CA ILE A 297 -10.94 -0.25 0.60
C ILE A 297 -10.36 -0.64 1.96
N PHE A 298 -9.03 -0.62 2.08
CA PHE A 298 -8.31 -0.87 3.31
C PHE A 298 -7.97 0.47 3.94
N TYR A 299 -8.67 0.86 5.00
CA TYR A 299 -8.52 2.19 5.63
C TYR A 299 -7.23 2.35 6.44
N ASP A 300 -6.62 1.28 6.89
CA ASP A 300 -5.22 1.19 7.32
C ASP A 300 -4.85 -0.28 7.62
N LEU A 301 -3.65 -0.69 7.23
CA LEU A 301 -3.13 -2.03 7.52
C LEU A 301 -2.13 -2.02 8.70
N GLY A 302 -1.83 -0.85 9.27
CA GLY A 302 -0.82 -0.67 10.32
C GLY A 302 0.60 -0.58 9.79
N ASN A 303 1.57 -1.00 10.58
CA ASN A 303 2.98 -0.97 10.21
C ASN A 303 3.46 -2.34 9.69
N PHE A 304 4.36 -2.34 8.71
CA PHE A 304 5.11 -3.54 8.33
C PHE A 304 6.53 -3.51 8.92
N ILE A 305 7.22 -2.38 8.81
CA ILE A 305 8.47 -2.09 9.53
C ILE A 305 8.29 -0.78 10.28
N PHE A 306 8.72 -0.75 11.55
CA PHE A 306 8.49 0.40 12.42
C PHE A 306 9.74 0.74 13.25
N ASN A 307 10.81 1.21 12.55
CA ASN A 307 12.09 1.58 13.18
C ASN A 307 12.03 2.97 13.84
N VAL A 308 11.09 3.18 14.77
CA VAL A 308 10.93 4.45 15.53
C VAL A 308 11.75 4.43 16.81
N PRO A 309 12.23 5.60 17.29
CA PRO A 309 12.96 5.71 18.56
C PRO A 309 12.13 5.22 19.75
N PRO A 310 12.77 4.73 20.84
CA PRO A 310 12.07 4.23 22.02
C PRO A 310 11.47 5.32 22.93
N VAL A 311 11.83 6.57 22.71
CA VAL A 311 11.40 7.70 23.55
C VAL A 311 10.04 8.28 23.19
N ASP A 312 9.47 7.86 22.08
CA ASP A 312 8.10 8.23 21.71
C ASP A 312 7.11 7.42 22.53
N ILE A 313 6.84 7.89 23.76
CA ILE A 313 5.92 7.25 24.71
C ILE A 313 4.50 7.13 24.13
N GLN A 314 4.11 8.00 23.19
CA GLN A 314 2.80 7.95 22.57
C GLN A 314 2.63 6.72 21.68
N LEU A 315 3.72 6.17 21.15
CA LEU A 315 3.76 4.96 20.34
C LEU A 315 4.09 3.69 21.16
N ASP A 316 3.99 3.74 22.49
CA ASP A 316 4.35 2.61 23.35
C ASP A 316 3.24 1.56 23.49
N GLU A 317 2.01 1.88 23.12
CA GLU A 317 0.90 0.93 23.19
C GLU A 317 1.10 -0.27 22.23
N PRO A 318 0.70 -1.49 22.66
CA PRO A 318 0.86 -2.70 21.85
C PRO A 318 0.24 -2.61 20.45
N ILE A 319 -0.86 -1.87 20.31
CA ILE A 319 -1.62 -1.79 19.04
C ILE A 319 -0.83 -1.17 17.90
N PHE A 320 0.16 -0.29 18.18
CA PHE A 320 1.05 0.28 17.15
C PHE A 320 2.08 -0.71 16.62
N TRP A 321 2.27 -1.83 17.35
CA TRP A 321 3.21 -2.90 17.03
C TRP A 321 2.52 -4.13 16.47
N GLU A 322 1.27 -3.98 16.06
CA GLU A 322 0.41 -5.02 15.51
C GLU A 322 -0.11 -4.60 14.14
N SER A 323 -0.13 -5.53 13.17
CA SER A 323 -0.52 -5.25 11.81
C SER A 323 -1.06 -6.49 11.12
N VAL A 324 -1.55 -6.32 9.90
CA VAL A 324 -2.00 -7.42 9.04
C VAL A 324 -1.41 -7.29 7.64
N ILE A 325 -1.14 -8.43 7.02
CA ILE A 325 -0.85 -8.55 5.60
C ILE A 325 -2.14 -8.98 4.92
N ALA A 326 -2.59 -8.23 3.93
CA ALA A 326 -3.78 -8.58 3.14
C ALA A 326 -3.37 -9.22 1.81
N HIS A 327 -3.98 -10.36 1.49
CA HIS A 327 -3.82 -11.04 0.20
C HIS A 327 -5.14 -10.92 -0.56
N VAL A 328 -5.09 -10.36 -1.75
CA VAL A 328 -6.24 -10.11 -2.61
C VAL A 328 -6.06 -10.86 -3.92
N GLU A 329 -7.04 -11.67 -4.28
CA GLU A 329 -7.04 -12.37 -5.56
C GLU A 329 -8.16 -11.89 -6.47
N PHE A 330 -7.81 -11.62 -7.72
CA PHE A 330 -8.76 -11.35 -8.78
C PHE A 330 -8.65 -12.38 -9.90
N ARG A 331 -9.79 -12.71 -10.50
CA ARG A 331 -9.85 -13.43 -11.77
C ARG A 331 -10.55 -12.57 -12.81
N GLY A 332 -9.80 -12.10 -13.81
CA GLY A 332 -10.24 -10.99 -14.63
C GLY A 332 -10.49 -9.77 -13.75
N LYS A 333 -11.66 -9.16 -13.82
CA LYS A 333 -12.06 -8.03 -12.98
C LYS A 333 -12.82 -8.44 -11.71
N ASN A 334 -13.02 -9.73 -11.47
CA ASN A 334 -13.81 -10.22 -10.35
C ASN A 334 -12.92 -10.50 -9.15
N LEU A 335 -13.20 -9.84 -8.04
CA LEU A 335 -12.63 -10.15 -6.73
C LEU A 335 -13.03 -11.59 -6.34
N GLN A 336 -12.04 -12.42 -6.00
CA GLN A 336 -12.24 -13.82 -5.65
C GLN A 336 -12.12 -14.06 -4.15
N SER A 337 -11.09 -13.49 -3.54
CA SER A 337 -10.81 -13.68 -2.12
C SER A 337 -10.03 -12.50 -1.55
N ILE A 338 -10.24 -12.27 -0.26
CA ILE A 338 -9.38 -11.42 0.57
C ILE A 338 -9.10 -12.20 1.84
N THR A 339 -7.82 -12.44 2.11
CA THR A 339 -7.37 -13.10 3.34
C THR A 339 -6.36 -12.24 4.07
N PHE A 340 -6.29 -12.40 5.39
CA PHE A 340 -5.41 -11.62 6.26
C PHE A 340 -4.54 -12.54 7.09
N GLN A 341 -3.26 -12.20 7.17
CA GLN A 341 -2.29 -12.83 8.06
C GLN A 341 -1.76 -11.78 9.04
N PRO A 342 -1.89 -12.00 10.35
CA PRO A 342 -1.47 -11.04 11.35
C PRO A 342 0.04 -11.10 11.57
N ILE A 343 0.63 -9.93 11.81
CA ILE A 343 2.05 -9.78 12.18
C ILE A 343 2.19 -8.89 13.41
N VAL A 344 3.31 -9.00 14.06
CA VAL A 344 3.75 -8.09 15.11
C VAL A 344 5.16 -7.61 14.82
N MET A 345 5.45 -6.36 15.15
CA MET A 345 6.80 -5.81 15.14
C MET A 345 7.47 -6.03 16.49
N ASN A 346 8.77 -6.36 16.48
CA ASN A 346 9.49 -6.46 17.75
C ASN A 346 9.73 -5.08 18.35
N LYS A 347 9.15 -4.84 19.52
CA LYS A 347 9.26 -3.56 20.23
C LYS A 347 10.65 -3.33 20.85
N ILE A 348 11.42 -4.39 21.07
CA ILE A 348 12.73 -4.33 21.73
C ILE A 348 13.81 -4.71 20.73
N GLY A 349 14.68 -3.75 20.38
CA GLY A 349 15.85 -3.99 19.55
C GLY A 349 16.96 -4.76 20.27
N LYS A 350 17.99 -5.16 19.54
CA LYS A 350 19.21 -5.80 20.08
C LYS A 350 20.13 -4.73 20.69
N GLY A 351 20.76 -5.04 21.81
CA GLY A 351 21.63 -4.09 22.52
C GLY A 351 20.85 -3.10 23.39
N GLN A 352 21.44 -1.95 23.64
CA GLN A 352 20.84 -0.88 24.46
C GLN A 352 20.42 0.30 23.57
N PRO A 353 19.29 0.96 23.89
CA PRO A 353 18.95 2.22 23.25
C PRO A 353 19.98 3.29 23.61
N ASP A 354 20.22 4.21 22.67
CA ASP A 354 20.95 5.44 22.97
C ASP A 354 19.93 6.45 23.50
N LEU A 355 20.00 6.75 24.78
CA LEU A 355 19.09 7.70 25.44
C LEU A 355 19.59 9.15 25.38
N GLU A 356 20.86 9.37 24.98
CA GLU A 356 21.43 10.72 24.79
C GLU A 356 21.15 11.22 23.37
N ASP A 357 21.16 10.31 22.39
CA ASP A 357 20.82 10.60 21.00
C ASP A 357 19.88 9.52 20.45
N GLU A 358 18.59 9.69 20.68
CA GLU A 358 17.52 8.79 20.24
C GLU A 358 17.45 8.58 18.72
N HIS A 359 18.01 9.53 17.96
CA HIS A 359 18.08 9.44 16.50
C HIS A 359 19.32 8.71 16.00
N THR A 360 20.23 8.30 16.93
CA THR A 360 21.36 7.47 16.55
C THR A 360 20.87 6.14 16.01
N ASN A 361 21.20 5.88 14.73
CA ASN A 361 20.88 4.61 14.07
C ASN A 361 21.81 3.48 14.56
N ASN A 362 21.76 3.20 15.86
CA ASN A 362 22.52 2.14 16.53
C ASN A 362 21.88 0.76 16.32
N LEU A 363 22.53 -0.30 16.81
CA LEU A 363 22.04 -1.67 16.70
C LEU A 363 20.63 -1.87 17.28
N PHE A 364 20.29 -1.14 18.37
CA PHE A 364 18.97 -1.21 18.97
C PHE A 364 17.90 -0.70 17.97
N LEU A 365 18.06 0.50 17.43
CA LEU A 365 17.10 1.09 16.50
C LEU A 365 17.04 0.32 15.18
N GLN A 366 18.19 -0.16 14.66
CA GLN A 366 18.27 -0.94 13.42
C GLN A 366 17.55 -2.28 13.50
N THR A 367 17.36 -2.83 14.69
CA THR A 367 16.74 -4.14 14.91
C THR A 367 15.39 -4.07 15.60
N ARG A 368 14.95 -2.88 16.06
CA ARG A 368 13.62 -2.60 16.58
C ARG A 368 12.61 -2.46 15.43
N GLY A 369 11.36 -2.81 15.67
CA GLY A 369 10.26 -2.61 14.72
C GLY A 369 10.29 -3.53 13.51
N LEU A 370 11.08 -4.59 13.54
CA LEU A 370 11.11 -5.58 12.46
C LEU A 370 9.93 -6.57 12.61
N PRO A 371 9.30 -6.99 11.48
CA PRO A 371 8.11 -7.82 11.51
C PRO A 371 8.42 -9.29 11.81
N LYS A 372 7.46 -9.95 12.43
CA LYS A 372 7.38 -11.41 12.56
C LYS A 372 5.93 -11.88 12.53
N PRO A 373 5.64 -13.12 12.13
CA PRO A 373 4.29 -13.66 12.18
C PRO A 373 3.71 -13.61 13.61
N ALA A 374 2.43 -13.23 13.73
CA ALA A 374 1.68 -13.42 14.96
C ALA A 374 0.95 -14.77 14.90
N THR A 375 0.91 -15.50 16.03
CA THR A 375 0.28 -16.82 16.12
C THR A 375 -0.54 -16.95 17.41
N GLY A 376 -1.47 -17.93 17.44
CA GLY A 376 -2.26 -18.26 18.60
C GLY A 376 -3.13 -17.09 19.10
N ASP A 377 -3.19 -16.87 20.41
CA ASP A 377 -4.04 -15.84 21.02
C ASP A 377 -3.74 -14.43 20.48
N LYS A 378 -2.47 -14.13 20.19
CA LYS A 378 -2.09 -12.83 19.62
C LYS A 378 -2.63 -12.66 18.20
N ALA A 379 -2.58 -13.69 17.37
CA ALA A 379 -3.17 -13.67 16.04
C ALA A 379 -4.68 -13.47 16.14
N GLY A 380 -5.35 -14.25 16.98
CA GLY A 380 -6.79 -14.14 17.23
C GLY A 380 -7.21 -12.74 17.66
N TYR A 381 -6.46 -12.11 18.57
CA TYR A 381 -6.73 -10.75 19.05
C TYR A 381 -6.63 -9.71 17.91
N ILE A 382 -5.55 -9.74 17.11
CA ILE A 382 -5.35 -8.80 16.00
C ILE A 382 -6.45 -8.95 14.95
N LEU A 383 -6.76 -10.19 14.56
CA LEU A 383 -7.76 -10.48 13.53
C LEU A 383 -9.19 -10.18 14.01
N GLN A 384 -9.48 -10.40 15.30
CA GLN A 384 -10.78 -10.02 15.86
C GLN A 384 -10.98 -8.52 15.86
N ARG A 385 -9.93 -7.73 16.17
CA ARG A 385 -9.97 -6.27 16.08
C ARG A 385 -10.24 -5.79 14.65
N LEU A 386 -9.57 -6.38 13.65
CA LEU A 386 -9.85 -6.10 12.24
C LEU A 386 -11.32 -6.40 11.90
N ALA A 387 -11.85 -7.54 12.36
CA ALA A 387 -13.24 -7.94 12.13
C ALA A 387 -14.22 -6.94 12.79
N ASP A 388 -13.93 -6.49 14.01
CA ASP A 388 -14.75 -5.54 14.74
C ASP A 388 -14.81 -4.18 14.03
N PHE A 389 -13.69 -3.67 13.55
CA PHE A 389 -13.63 -2.40 12.81
C PHE A 389 -14.31 -2.50 11.44
N SER A 390 -14.20 -3.64 10.77
CA SER A 390 -14.83 -3.86 9.45
C SER A 390 -16.35 -3.92 9.52
N ARG A 391 -16.95 -4.25 10.68
CA ARG A 391 -18.40 -4.25 10.85
C ARG A 391 -19.04 -2.88 10.67
N ALA A 392 -18.33 -1.80 10.96
CA ALA A 392 -18.80 -0.43 10.75
C ALA A 392 -19.11 -0.14 9.27
N PHE A 393 -18.50 -0.89 8.35
CA PHE A 393 -18.72 -0.81 6.90
C PHE A 393 -19.65 -1.91 6.35
N GLY A 394 -20.23 -2.73 7.23
CA GLY A 394 -21.02 -3.89 6.81
C GLY A 394 -20.19 -5.06 6.27
N THR A 395 -18.86 -4.99 6.36
CA THR A 395 -17.97 -6.04 5.89
C THR A 395 -17.80 -7.13 6.96
N LYS A 396 -18.11 -8.37 6.59
CA LYS A 396 -17.97 -9.53 7.47
C LYS A 396 -16.61 -10.17 7.28
N VAL A 397 -15.74 -10.05 8.28
CA VAL A 397 -14.45 -10.74 8.37
C VAL A 397 -14.60 -11.94 9.28
N GLU A 398 -14.26 -13.13 8.80
CA GLU A 398 -14.31 -14.39 9.53
C GLU A 398 -12.92 -14.83 9.97
N VAL A 399 -12.70 -14.95 11.29
CA VAL A 399 -11.44 -15.42 11.85
C VAL A 399 -11.40 -16.94 11.90
N LYS A 400 -10.34 -17.54 11.34
CA LYS A 400 -10.13 -18.99 11.22
C LYS A 400 -8.71 -19.36 11.67
N GLY A 401 -8.53 -19.61 12.95
CA GLY A 401 -7.19 -19.81 13.53
C GLY A 401 -6.32 -18.56 13.39
N ASP A 402 -5.14 -18.69 12.82
CA ASP A 402 -4.19 -17.60 12.63
C ASP A 402 -4.37 -16.83 11.29
N VAL A 403 -5.53 -16.97 10.65
CA VAL A 403 -5.89 -16.23 9.43
C VAL A 403 -7.32 -15.72 9.53
N ALA A 404 -7.63 -14.68 8.74
CA ALA A 404 -9.01 -14.24 8.57
C ALA A 404 -9.33 -14.08 7.07
N GLU A 405 -10.61 -14.10 6.73
CA GLU A 405 -11.07 -13.93 5.34
C GLU A 405 -12.33 -13.07 5.30
N ILE A 406 -12.51 -12.34 4.19
CA ILE A 406 -13.76 -11.63 3.91
C ILE A 406 -14.68 -12.55 3.13
N ASN A 407 -15.90 -12.72 3.65
CA ASN A 407 -16.98 -13.39 2.92
C ASN A 407 -17.53 -12.45 1.85
N LEU A 408 -17.32 -12.79 0.58
CA LEU A 408 -17.74 -12.01 -0.60
C LEU A 408 -19.14 -12.41 -1.13
N ASN A 409 -19.85 -13.31 -0.42
CA ASN A 409 -21.19 -13.78 -0.79
C ASN A 409 -22.28 -12.84 -0.28
#